data_4c8cce0b82d3fbceca0922ab7386a57e
#
_entry.id   4c8cce0b82d3fbceca0922ab7386a57e
#
_cell.length_a   1.000
_cell.length_b   1.000
_cell.length_c   1.000
_cell.angle_alpha   90.00
_cell.angle_beta   90.00
_cell.angle_gamma   90.00
#
_symmetry.space_group_name_H-M   'P 1'
#
loop_
_entity.id
_entity.type
_entity.pdbx_description
1 polymer ?
#
loop_
_entity_poly.entity_id
_entity_poly.type
_entity_poly.pdbx_seq_one_letter_code
_entity_poly.pdbx_strand_id
1 'polypeptide(L)'
;MNVLAGRTCVVAGNGHSLTTLAPGRVLATDAILRTNNFFFERAFYLGRRVDLAYIAGDPRVAPFMFETLHQCRDDYDIRAWTSHNPRVIRAGMRRFGDLYRPIRFRDAAIKAEVARLMERYQRKPMSGTYAVLAAHGMGAEHILLAGMDLYTGGPRYPFTPGPHFQTLMAPGMAAMGPDTHLHDPDLDRAIFELLAARDDLELERTTDRSALDGVLPLAPVREGPPVEVLPRPDAVNDWVSWAGPYPIALLKLLRRGAALRRRLLGRGSST
;
A
#
# COMPACT_ATOMS: atom_id res chain seq x y z
N MET A 1 -19.20 -4.69 11.03
CA MET A 1 -19.71 -3.38 10.58
C MET A 1 -19.11 -3.14 9.19
N ASN A 2 -19.94 -3.12 8.14
CA ASN A 2 -19.53 -2.91 6.75
C ASN A 2 -19.31 -1.40 6.52
N VAL A 3 -18.13 -0.92 6.84
CA VAL A 3 -17.79 0.52 6.80
C VAL A 3 -17.81 1.09 5.38
N LEU A 4 -17.67 0.22 4.38
CA LEU A 4 -17.55 0.60 2.96
C LEU A 4 -18.77 0.16 2.11
N ALA A 5 -19.79 -0.46 2.72
CA ALA A 5 -20.97 -0.92 1.99
C ALA A 5 -21.69 0.24 1.29
N GLY A 6 -22.12 0.00 0.04
CA GLY A 6 -22.87 0.97 -0.78
C GLY A 6 -22.05 2.18 -1.28
N ARG A 7 -20.74 2.17 -1.08
CA ARG A 7 -19.84 3.23 -1.57
C ARG A 7 -18.83 2.68 -2.58
N THR A 8 -18.58 3.44 -3.63
CA THR A 8 -17.37 3.21 -4.46
C THR A 8 -16.13 3.47 -3.61
N CYS A 9 -15.20 2.54 -3.64
CA CYS A 9 -14.00 2.57 -2.84
C CYS A 9 -12.76 2.67 -3.74
N VAL A 10 -11.97 3.71 -3.59
CA VAL A 10 -10.69 3.86 -4.28
C VAL A 10 -9.59 3.27 -3.42
N VAL A 11 -8.96 2.19 -3.89
CA VAL A 11 -7.78 1.60 -3.26
C VAL A 11 -6.54 2.10 -3.98
N ALA A 12 -5.78 2.96 -3.29
CA ALA A 12 -4.62 3.61 -3.88
C ALA A 12 -3.30 3.04 -3.36
N GLY A 13 -2.53 2.49 -4.30
CA GLY A 13 -1.10 2.26 -4.14
C GLY A 13 -0.32 3.58 -4.14
N ASN A 14 1.01 3.47 -4.11
CA ASN A 14 1.91 4.61 -4.23
C ASN A 14 2.65 4.59 -5.59
N GLY A 15 2.03 4.07 -6.63
CA GLY A 15 2.60 4.06 -7.96
C GLY A 15 2.57 5.44 -8.60
N HIS A 16 3.48 5.66 -9.54
CA HIS A 16 3.62 6.95 -10.23
C HIS A 16 2.36 7.35 -11.01
N SER A 17 1.56 6.38 -11.45
CA SER A 17 0.31 6.63 -12.18
C SER A 17 -0.73 7.46 -11.40
N LEU A 18 -0.57 7.63 -10.08
CA LEU A 18 -1.37 8.59 -9.32
C LEU A 18 -1.25 10.03 -9.84
N THR A 19 -0.11 10.39 -10.46
CA THR A 19 0.12 11.73 -11.00
C THR A 19 -0.65 12.00 -12.29
N THR A 20 -1.22 10.98 -12.91
CA THR A 20 -1.90 11.02 -14.21
C THR A 20 -3.36 10.59 -14.14
N LEU A 21 -3.97 10.65 -12.96
CA LEU A 21 -5.39 10.34 -12.79
C LEU A 21 -6.25 11.27 -13.64
N ALA A 22 -7.09 10.69 -14.49
CA ALA A 22 -8.06 11.47 -15.28
C ALA A 22 -9.16 12.03 -14.36
N PRO A 23 -9.47 13.33 -14.45
CA PRO A 23 -10.57 13.93 -13.70
C PRO A 23 -11.90 13.19 -13.94
N GLY A 24 -12.70 13.04 -12.89
CA GLY A 24 -14.02 12.39 -12.94
C GLY A 24 -14.00 10.86 -12.84
N ARG A 25 -12.85 10.17 -12.91
CA ARG A 25 -12.79 8.73 -12.58
C ARG A 25 -12.88 8.49 -11.08
N VAL A 26 -12.29 9.37 -10.29
CA VAL A 26 -12.38 9.38 -8.84
C VAL A 26 -13.15 10.62 -8.40
N LEU A 27 -14.21 10.41 -7.61
CA LEU A 27 -15.07 11.47 -7.11
C LEU A 27 -14.79 11.80 -5.65
N ALA A 28 -15.09 13.01 -5.22
CA ALA A 28 -14.95 13.46 -3.84
C ALA A 28 -15.80 12.64 -2.84
N THR A 29 -16.86 11.99 -3.33
CA THR A 29 -17.76 11.13 -2.53
C THR A 29 -17.24 9.72 -2.31
N ASP A 30 -16.27 9.26 -3.13
CA ASP A 30 -15.72 7.91 -3.02
C ASP A 30 -15.02 7.71 -1.67
N ALA A 31 -15.03 6.49 -1.17
CA ALA A 31 -14.22 6.12 -0.02
C ALA A 31 -12.75 5.95 -0.45
N ILE A 32 -11.82 6.58 0.27
CA ILE A 32 -10.41 6.59 -0.09
C ILE A 32 -9.61 5.68 0.84
N LEU A 33 -9.03 4.62 0.29
CA LEU A 33 -8.02 3.80 0.95
C LEU A 33 -6.62 4.15 0.43
N ARG A 34 -5.70 4.38 1.37
CA ARG A 34 -4.29 4.67 1.05
C ARG A 34 -3.38 3.60 1.64
N THR A 35 -2.25 3.35 0.99
CA THR A 35 -1.30 2.30 1.42
C THR A 35 0.02 2.87 1.89
N ASN A 36 0.59 2.30 2.96
CA ASN A 36 1.95 2.56 3.48
C ASN A 36 2.31 4.05 3.58
N ASN A 37 3.32 4.48 2.81
CA ASN A 37 3.94 5.79 2.89
C ASN A 37 3.26 6.87 2.01
N PHE A 38 1.94 6.82 1.84
CA PHE A 38 1.19 7.82 1.07
C PHE A 38 1.49 9.26 1.52
N PHE A 39 1.83 9.43 2.79
CA PHE A 39 2.14 10.73 3.40
C PHE A 39 3.46 11.36 2.90
N PHE A 40 4.18 10.72 1.99
CA PHE A 40 5.35 11.29 1.29
C PHE A 40 4.97 11.98 -0.04
N GLU A 41 3.72 11.90 -0.48
CA GLU A 41 3.28 12.53 -1.71
C GLU A 41 3.43 14.07 -1.68
N ARG A 42 3.77 14.64 -2.83
CA ARG A 42 3.99 16.09 -3.00
C ARG A 42 2.71 16.85 -3.37
N ALA A 43 1.64 16.13 -3.59
CA ALA A 43 0.29 16.66 -3.76
C ALA A 43 -0.68 15.67 -3.11
N PHE A 44 -1.81 16.15 -2.62
CA PHE A 44 -2.91 15.31 -2.19
C PHE A 44 -3.65 14.78 -3.42
N TYR A 45 -3.08 13.77 -4.10
CA TYR A 45 -3.61 13.24 -5.37
C TYR A 45 -5.05 12.72 -5.25
N LEU A 46 -5.46 12.29 -4.06
CA LEU A 46 -6.80 11.80 -3.75
C LEU A 46 -7.46 12.60 -2.62
N GLY A 47 -7.08 13.87 -2.47
CA GLY A 47 -7.54 14.73 -1.39
C GLY A 47 -6.92 14.38 -0.03
N ARG A 48 -7.41 15.04 1.01
CA ARG A 48 -6.89 14.91 2.39
C ARG A 48 -7.59 13.81 3.20
N ARG A 49 -8.79 13.38 2.78
CA ARG A 49 -9.56 12.35 3.48
C ARG A 49 -8.97 10.96 3.19
N VAL A 50 -8.75 10.20 4.26
CA VAL A 50 -8.32 8.79 4.22
C VAL A 50 -9.29 7.98 5.06
N ASP A 51 -10.26 7.35 4.41
CA ASP A 51 -11.27 6.54 5.10
C ASP A 51 -10.64 5.29 5.74
N LEU A 52 -9.59 4.73 5.09
CA LEU A 52 -8.80 3.64 5.64
C LEU A 52 -7.34 3.71 5.19
N ALA A 53 -6.40 3.77 6.13
CA ALA A 53 -4.97 3.60 5.85
C ALA A 53 -4.57 2.13 6.02
N TYR A 54 -4.12 1.48 4.95
CA TYR A 54 -3.55 0.14 5.02
C TYR A 54 -2.03 0.24 5.22
N ILE A 55 -1.56 -0.11 6.41
CA ILE A 55 -0.14 -0.04 6.78
C ILE A 55 0.44 -1.42 6.87
N ALA A 56 1.43 -1.71 6.04
CA ALA A 56 2.13 -2.99 5.97
C ALA A 56 3.66 -2.77 5.83
N GLY A 57 4.37 -3.77 5.38
CA GLY A 57 5.80 -3.70 5.13
C GLY A 57 6.63 -4.26 6.28
N ASP A 58 7.90 -3.84 6.37
CA ASP A 58 8.80 -4.36 7.40
C ASP A 58 8.36 -3.91 8.80
N PRO A 59 8.04 -4.85 9.70
CA PRO A 59 7.58 -4.51 11.05
C PRO A 59 8.63 -3.78 11.91
N ARG A 60 9.91 -3.80 11.52
CA ARG A 60 10.96 -3.04 12.20
C ARG A 60 10.95 -1.56 11.82
N VAL A 61 10.44 -1.25 10.62
CA VAL A 61 10.27 0.12 10.13
C VAL A 61 8.92 0.70 10.57
N ALA A 62 7.93 -0.13 10.83
CA ALA A 62 6.58 0.30 11.19
C ALA A 62 6.51 1.37 12.30
N PRO A 63 7.28 1.31 13.39
CA PRO A 63 7.26 2.38 14.40
C PRO A 63 7.60 3.76 13.83
N PHE A 64 8.57 3.83 12.91
CA PHE A 64 8.97 5.08 12.26
C PHE A 64 7.92 5.56 11.25
N MET A 65 7.27 4.64 10.54
CA MET A 65 6.15 4.96 9.65
C MET A 65 4.99 5.61 10.43
N PHE A 66 4.57 5.01 11.54
CA PHE A 66 3.49 5.56 12.35
C PHE A 66 3.86 6.86 13.04
N GLU A 67 5.11 7.03 13.46
CA GLU A 67 5.58 8.29 14.04
C GLU A 67 5.61 9.41 12.99
N THR A 68 6.07 9.11 11.76
CA THR A 68 6.02 10.05 10.64
C THR A 68 4.58 10.41 10.28
N LEU A 69 3.71 9.42 10.19
CA LEU A 69 2.29 9.65 9.95
C LEU A 69 1.64 10.50 11.04
N HIS A 70 2.05 10.31 12.29
CA HIS A 70 1.59 11.12 13.42
C HIS A 70 2.03 12.58 13.31
N GLN A 71 3.23 12.86 12.81
CA GLN A 71 3.67 14.23 12.51
C GLN A 71 2.87 14.89 11.39
N CYS A 72 2.37 14.08 10.44
CA CYS A 72 1.53 14.55 9.32
C CYS A 72 0.01 14.50 9.62
N ARG A 73 -0.40 14.24 10.87
CA ARG A 73 -1.81 14.03 11.22
C ARG A 73 -2.71 15.20 10.85
N ASP A 74 -2.19 16.43 10.90
CA ASP A 74 -2.97 17.63 10.60
C ASP A 74 -3.08 17.88 9.07
N ASP A 75 -2.30 17.14 8.26
CA ASP A 75 -2.38 17.17 6.81
C ASP A 75 -3.51 16.28 6.28
N TYR A 76 -3.88 15.20 7.00
CA TYR A 76 -4.83 14.20 6.56
C TYR A 76 -5.95 13.96 7.58
N ASP A 77 -7.19 13.82 7.08
CA ASP A 77 -8.34 13.31 7.85
C ASP A 77 -8.34 11.77 7.80
N ILE A 78 -7.55 11.14 8.69
CA ILE A 78 -7.44 9.68 8.78
C ILE A 78 -8.54 9.15 9.70
N ARG A 79 -9.49 8.39 9.14
CA ARG A 79 -10.67 7.88 9.87
C ARG A 79 -10.48 6.48 10.42
N ALA A 80 -9.66 5.68 9.78
CA ALA A 80 -9.33 4.34 10.23
C ALA A 80 -7.97 3.88 9.66
N TRP A 81 -7.41 2.85 10.27
CA TRP A 81 -6.28 2.14 9.71
C TRP A 81 -6.36 0.64 10.00
N THR A 82 -5.63 -0.15 9.19
CA THR A 82 -5.55 -1.60 9.32
C THR A 82 -4.20 -2.16 8.89
N SER A 83 -3.92 -3.40 9.26
CA SER A 83 -2.78 -4.19 8.82
C SER A 83 -3.06 -5.68 8.97
N HIS A 84 -2.42 -6.50 8.15
CA HIS A 84 -2.41 -7.96 8.32
C HIS A 84 -1.29 -8.45 9.26
N ASN A 85 -0.32 -7.60 9.60
CA ASN A 85 0.88 -7.99 10.33
C ASN A 85 0.74 -7.63 11.83
N PRO A 86 0.74 -8.62 12.76
CA PRO A 86 0.56 -8.36 14.19
C PRO A 86 1.62 -7.43 14.81
N ARG A 87 2.85 -7.42 14.27
CA ARG A 87 3.92 -6.53 14.76
C ARG A 87 3.69 -5.09 14.30
N VAL A 88 3.19 -4.90 13.09
CA VAL A 88 2.79 -3.59 12.57
C VAL A 88 1.58 -3.06 13.36
N ILE A 89 0.59 -3.92 13.63
CA ILE A 89 -0.56 -3.58 14.48
C ILE A 89 -0.09 -3.07 15.84
N ARG A 90 0.80 -3.81 16.50
CA ARG A 90 1.35 -3.39 17.80
C ARG A 90 2.04 -2.03 17.74
N ALA A 91 2.77 -1.73 16.66
CA ALA A 91 3.43 -0.44 16.50
C ALA A 91 2.40 0.70 16.33
N GLY A 92 1.37 0.50 15.51
CA GLY A 92 0.34 1.52 15.23
C GLY A 92 -0.59 1.79 16.41
N MET A 93 -0.87 0.78 17.25
CA MET A 93 -1.73 0.92 18.43
C MET A 93 -1.26 2.02 19.41
N ARG A 94 0.02 2.36 19.42
CA ARG A 94 0.57 3.39 20.30
C ARG A 94 0.08 4.81 19.97
N ARG A 95 -0.12 5.10 18.68
CA ARG A 95 -0.47 6.45 18.19
C ARG A 95 -1.89 6.54 17.64
N PHE A 96 -2.39 5.43 17.08
CA PHE A 96 -3.65 5.38 16.34
C PHE A 96 -4.55 4.22 16.79
N GLY A 97 -4.47 3.83 18.09
CA GLY A 97 -5.21 2.67 18.61
C GLY A 97 -6.71 2.74 18.38
N ASP A 98 -7.30 3.91 18.64
CA ASP A 98 -8.76 4.13 18.52
C ASP A 98 -9.25 4.02 17.07
N LEU A 99 -8.37 4.25 16.10
CA LEU A 99 -8.68 4.19 14.67
C LEU A 99 -8.43 2.80 14.06
N TYR A 100 -7.88 1.85 14.83
CA TYR A 100 -7.59 0.51 14.31
C TYR A 100 -8.86 -0.27 13.99
N ARG A 101 -8.87 -0.90 12.81
CA ARG A 101 -9.93 -1.83 12.37
C ARG A 101 -9.29 -3.14 11.91
N PRO A 102 -9.73 -4.30 12.43
CA PRO A 102 -9.18 -5.59 12.02
C PRO A 102 -9.55 -5.93 10.58
N ILE A 103 -8.58 -6.50 9.85
CA ILE A 103 -8.82 -7.06 8.52
C ILE A 103 -9.73 -8.29 8.63
N ARG A 104 -10.66 -8.39 7.67
CA ARG A 104 -11.47 -9.59 7.44
C ARG A 104 -11.49 -9.89 5.95
N PHE A 105 -11.54 -11.16 5.60
CA PHE A 105 -11.92 -11.57 4.26
C PHE A 105 -13.44 -11.53 4.12
N ARG A 106 -13.94 -11.29 2.92
CA ARG A 106 -15.39 -11.27 2.64
C ARG A 106 -16.04 -12.60 3.04
N ASP A 107 -15.37 -13.69 2.66
CA ASP A 107 -15.81 -15.05 2.98
C ASP A 107 -14.62 -16.02 3.09
N ALA A 108 -14.92 -17.26 3.50
CA ALA A 108 -13.91 -18.31 3.68
C ALA A 108 -13.36 -18.83 2.34
N ALA A 109 -14.13 -18.77 1.26
CA ALA A 109 -13.71 -19.25 -0.06
C ALA A 109 -12.60 -18.36 -0.62
N ILE A 110 -12.78 -17.03 -0.62
CA ILE A 110 -11.73 -16.06 -1.00
C ILE A 110 -10.46 -16.26 -0.18
N LYS A 111 -10.60 -16.44 1.14
CA LYS A 111 -9.45 -16.68 1.99
C LYS A 111 -8.67 -17.92 1.58
N ALA A 112 -9.38 -19.01 1.27
CA ALA A 112 -8.76 -20.27 0.86
C ALA A 112 -8.09 -20.16 -0.53
N GLU A 113 -8.74 -19.48 -1.49
CA GLU A 113 -8.19 -19.26 -2.83
C GLU A 113 -6.92 -18.41 -2.80
N VAL A 114 -6.94 -17.29 -2.07
CA VAL A 114 -5.76 -16.44 -1.89
C VAL A 114 -4.62 -17.24 -1.22
N ALA A 115 -4.91 -18.07 -0.23
CA ALA A 115 -3.92 -18.93 0.41
C ALA A 115 -3.30 -19.93 -0.59
N ARG A 116 -4.12 -20.56 -1.46
CA ARG A 116 -3.64 -21.47 -2.52
C ARG A 116 -2.75 -20.74 -3.54
N LEU A 117 -3.13 -19.55 -3.96
CA LEU A 117 -2.30 -18.73 -4.84
C LEU A 117 -0.96 -18.39 -4.20
N MET A 118 -0.96 -17.95 -2.93
CA MET A 118 0.28 -17.68 -2.20
C MET A 118 1.18 -18.91 -2.09
N GLU A 119 0.61 -20.10 -1.87
CA GLU A 119 1.33 -21.36 -1.85
C GLU A 119 1.89 -21.72 -3.23
N ARG A 120 1.08 -21.59 -4.29
CA ARG A 120 1.51 -21.85 -5.67
C ARG A 120 2.69 -20.98 -6.10
N TYR A 121 2.62 -19.68 -5.82
CA TYR A 121 3.66 -18.73 -6.19
C TYR A 121 4.83 -18.68 -5.18
N GLN A 122 4.69 -19.28 -4.00
CA GLN A 122 5.66 -19.19 -2.90
C GLN A 122 6.02 -17.72 -2.56
N ARG A 123 5.04 -16.83 -2.66
CA ARG A 123 5.19 -15.38 -2.47
C ARG A 123 4.02 -14.80 -1.69
N LYS A 124 4.14 -13.54 -1.32
CA LYS A 124 3.09 -12.78 -0.64
C LYS A 124 2.58 -11.68 -1.54
N PRO A 125 1.27 -11.41 -1.51
CA PRO A 125 0.69 -10.27 -2.21
C PRO A 125 1.36 -8.95 -1.80
N MET A 126 1.36 -7.99 -2.69
CA MET A 126 1.79 -6.62 -2.40
C MET A 126 0.79 -5.94 -1.46
N SER A 127 1.22 -4.85 -0.84
CA SER A 127 0.37 -4.10 0.10
C SER A 127 -0.91 -3.57 -0.54
N GLY A 128 -0.84 -3.20 -1.82
CA GLY A 128 -2.01 -2.76 -2.59
C GLY A 128 -3.05 -3.87 -2.70
N THR A 129 -2.64 -5.06 -3.07
CA THR A 129 -3.53 -6.23 -3.21
C THR A 129 -4.15 -6.62 -1.87
N TYR A 130 -3.38 -6.60 -0.79
CA TYR A 130 -3.96 -6.79 0.55
C TYR A 130 -4.95 -5.69 0.93
N ALA A 131 -4.75 -4.44 0.49
CA ALA A 131 -5.69 -3.36 0.73
C ALA A 131 -7.01 -3.58 -0.04
N VAL A 132 -6.95 -4.13 -1.26
CA VAL A 132 -8.14 -4.52 -2.03
C VAL A 132 -8.92 -5.63 -1.31
N LEU A 133 -8.22 -6.67 -0.85
CA LEU A 133 -8.84 -7.76 -0.05
C LEU A 133 -9.48 -7.22 1.24
N ALA A 134 -8.84 -6.24 1.88
CA ALA A 134 -9.39 -5.58 3.07
C ALA A 134 -10.63 -4.74 2.76
N ALA A 135 -10.62 -3.99 1.66
CA ALA A 135 -11.77 -3.19 1.22
C ALA A 135 -12.99 -4.09 0.93
N HIS A 136 -12.80 -5.15 0.14
CA HIS A 136 -13.83 -6.14 -0.14
C HIS A 136 -14.36 -6.79 1.15
N GLY A 137 -13.47 -7.19 2.06
CA GLY A 137 -13.86 -7.75 3.36
C GLY A 137 -14.58 -6.77 4.31
N MET A 138 -14.45 -5.47 4.08
CA MET A 138 -15.16 -4.40 4.78
C MET A 138 -16.46 -3.98 4.08
N GLY A 139 -16.85 -4.69 3.03
CA GLY A 139 -18.13 -4.52 2.36
C GLY A 139 -18.10 -3.67 1.10
N ALA A 140 -16.93 -3.29 0.57
CA ALA A 140 -16.88 -2.64 -0.72
C ALA A 140 -17.32 -3.61 -1.83
N GLU A 141 -18.24 -3.16 -2.67
CA GLU A 141 -18.81 -3.89 -3.80
C GLU A 141 -18.38 -3.29 -5.15
N HIS A 142 -17.89 -2.06 -5.14
CA HIS A 142 -17.26 -1.40 -6.27
C HIS A 142 -15.91 -0.82 -5.84
N ILE A 143 -14.82 -1.31 -6.44
CA ILE A 143 -13.45 -0.92 -6.10
C ILE A 143 -12.72 -0.39 -7.33
N LEU A 144 -12.17 0.81 -7.20
CA LEU A 144 -11.31 1.46 -8.19
C LEU A 144 -9.85 1.37 -7.74
N LEU A 145 -8.98 0.84 -8.61
CA LEU A 145 -7.55 0.75 -8.37
C LEU A 145 -6.81 1.96 -8.91
N ALA A 146 -6.15 2.72 -8.05
CA ALA A 146 -5.34 3.87 -8.41
C ALA A 146 -3.88 3.67 -7.98
N GLY A 147 -2.91 4.08 -8.79
CA GLY A 147 -1.49 3.94 -8.44
C GLY A 147 -1.03 2.50 -8.18
N MET A 148 -1.64 1.52 -8.84
CA MET A 148 -1.32 0.09 -8.73
C MET A 148 -0.47 -0.35 -9.92
N ASP A 149 0.74 0.18 -10.02
CA ASP A 149 1.61 0.01 -11.20
C ASP A 149 2.38 -1.32 -11.21
N LEU A 150 2.23 -2.16 -10.20
CA LEU A 150 2.97 -3.42 -10.01
C LEU A 150 4.49 -3.27 -10.23
N TYR A 151 5.01 -2.06 -10.01
CA TYR A 151 6.39 -1.66 -10.24
C TYR A 151 6.85 -1.75 -11.70
N THR A 152 5.95 -1.60 -12.65
CA THR A 152 6.23 -1.56 -14.09
C THR A 152 6.03 -0.15 -14.63
N GLY A 153 6.75 0.18 -15.70
CA GLY A 153 6.42 1.33 -16.56
C GLY A 153 6.78 2.73 -16.04
N GLY A 154 7.84 2.91 -15.24
CA GLY A 154 8.28 4.26 -14.86
C GLY A 154 8.84 4.40 -13.45
N PRO A 155 8.90 5.62 -12.91
CA PRO A 155 9.31 5.85 -11.53
C PRO A 155 8.44 5.08 -10.56
N ARG A 156 9.05 4.51 -9.54
CA ARG A 156 8.36 3.66 -8.56
C ARG A 156 7.32 4.42 -7.74
N TYR A 157 7.60 5.67 -7.42
CA TYR A 157 6.79 6.51 -6.54
C TYR A 157 6.56 7.89 -7.17
N PRO A 158 5.49 8.59 -6.83
CA PRO A 158 5.25 9.98 -7.20
C PRO A 158 6.04 10.96 -6.34
N PHE A 159 7.04 10.48 -5.59
CA PHE A 159 7.92 11.26 -4.71
C PHE A 159 9.33 10.67 -4.71
N THR A 160 10.31 11.48 -4.32
CA THR A 160 11.69 11.03 -4.12
C THR A 160 11.88 10.66 -2.65
N PRO A 161 12.13 9.37 -2.33
CA PRO A 161 12.35 8.94 -0.95
C PRO A 161 13.60 9.56 -0.33
N GLY A 162 13.54 9.89 0.95
CA GLY A 162 14.67 10.41 1.72
C GLY A 162 15.70 9.35 2.11
N PRO A 163 16.83 9.78 2.75
CA PRO A 163 17.97 8.91 3.03
C PRO A 163 17.70 7.73 3.95
N HIS A 164 16.77 7.85 4.90
CA HIS A 164 16.42 6.70 5.76
C HIS A 164 15.67 5.64 4.95
N PHE A 165 14.67 6.09 4.20
CA PHE A 165 13.89 5.22 3.34
C PHE A 165 14.79 4.49 2.33
N GLN A 166 15.65 5.21 1.60
CA GLN A 166 16.57 4.62 0.62
C GLN A 166 17.52 3.59 1.25
N THR A 167 18.10 3.90 2.41
CA THR A 167 19.04 3.00 3.10
C THR A 167 18.36 1.73 3.63
N LEU A 168 17.10 1.82 4.06
CA LEU A 168 16.37 0.72 4.66
C LEU A 168 15.57 -0.10 3.66
N MET A 169 15.43 0.35 2.43
CA MET A 169 14.89 -0.49 1.35
C MET A 169 15.90 -1.54 0.93
N ALA A 170 15.43 -2.71 0.49
CA ALA A 170 16.32 -3.73 -0.05
C ALA A 170 17.13 -3.14 -1.23
N PRO A 171 18.43 -3.48 -1.35
CA PRO A 171 19.23 -3.07 -2.49
C PRO A 171 18.51 -3.42 -3.81
N GLY A 172 18.37 -2.45 -4.70
CA GLY A 172 17.63 -2.60 -5.96
C GLY A 172 16.15 -2.24 -5.87
N MET A 173 15.51 -2.23 -4.69
CA MET A 173 14.12 -1.78 -4.54
C MET A 173 13.93 -0.28 -4.83
N ALA A 174 14.96 0.53 -4.61
CA ALA A 174 14.88 1.98 -4.86
C ALA A 174 14.84 2.32 -6.35
N ALA A 175 15.41 1.48 -7.20
CA ALA A 175 15.63 1.78 -8.61
C ALA A 175 14.63 1.06 -9.53
N MET A 176 14.38 -0.23 -9.36
CA MET A 176 13.59 -1.01 -10.32
C MET A 176 12.92 -2.25 -9.70
N GLY A 177 11.62 -2.40 -9.94
CA GLY A 177 10.87 -3.62 -9.69
C GLY A 177 10.56 -3.96 -8.22
N PRO A 178 9.79 -5.03 -7.99
CA PRO A 178 9.48 -5.53 -6.66
C PRO A 178 10.67 -6.24 -6.02
N ASP A 179 10.62 -6.43 -4.70
CA ASP A 179 11.49 -7.42 -4.05
C ASP A 179 11.03 -8.83 -4.46
N THR A 180 11.72 -9.40 -5.43
CA THR A 180 11.38 -10.70 -6.03
C THR A 180 11.51 -11.88 -5.04
N HIS A 181 12.15 -11.67 -3.89
CA HIS A 181 12.15 -12.67 -2.80
C HIS A 181 10.83 -12.68 -2.01
N LEU A 182 10.10 -11.55 -1.99
CA LEU A 182 8.85 -11.39 -1.24
C LEU A 182 7.63 -11.37 -2.13
N HIS A 183 7.70 -10.74 -3.29
CA HIS A 183 6.57 -10.41 -4.16
C HIS A 183 6.79 -10.93 -5.57
N ASP A 184 5.68 -11.25 -6.21
CA ASP A 184 5.59 -11.61 -7.62
C ASP A 184 4.38 -10.88 -8.22
N PRO A 185 4.57 -10.02 -9.24
CA PRO A 185 3.46 -9.32 -9.89
C PRO A 185 2.38 -10.25 -10.45
N ASP A 186 2.76 -11.46 -10.86
CA ASP A 186 1.80 -12.44 -11.40
C ASP A 186 0.90 -13.02 -10.31
N LEU A 187 1.38 -13.15 -9.07
CA LEU A 187 0.52 -13.45 -7.93
C LEU A 187 -0.54 -12.37 -7.72
N ASP A 188 -0.14 -11.09 -7.76
CA ASP A 188 -1.06 -9.99 -7.56
C ASP A 188 -2.10 -9.93 -8.68
N ARG A 189 -1.69 -10.14 -9.95
CA ARG A 189 -2.61 -10.27 -11.09
C ARG A 189 -3.60 -11.42 -10.91
N ALA A 190 -3.13 -12.61 -10.54
CA ALA A 190 -3.99 -13.76 -10.32
C ALA A 190 -5.04 -13.52 -9.21
N ILE A 191 -4.67 -12.75 -8.17
CA ILE A 191 -5.63 -12.34 -7.14
C ILE A 191 -6.64 -11.33 -7.69
N PHE A 192 -6.23 -10.39 -8.53
CA PHE A 192 -7.17 -9.45 -9.16
C PHE A 192 -8.10 -10.16 -10.14
N GLU A 193 -7.63 -11.13 -10.92
CA GLU A 193 -8.46 -11.98 -11.78
C GLU A 193 -9.49 -12.78 -10.96
N LEU A 194 -9.06 -13.38 -9.84
CA LEU A 194 -9.93 -14.08 -8.91
C LEU A 194 -11.02 -13.15 -8.34
N LEU A 195 -10.69 -11.92 -8.00
CA LEU A 195 -11.63 -10.94 -7.48
C LEU A 195 -12.57 -10.42 -8.57
N ALA A 196 -12.05 -10.15 -9.77
CA ALA A 196 -12.84 -9.65 -10.90
C ALA A 196 -13.86 -10.69 -11.44
N ALA A 197 -13.61 -11.99 -11.19
CA ALA A 197 -14.55 -13.06 -11.56
C ALA A 197 -15.72 -13.22 -10.58
N ARG A 198 -15.83 -12.37 -9.56
CA ARG A 198 -16.91 -12.45 -8.57
C ARG A 198 -18.12 -11.61 -8.97
N ASP A 199 -19.30 -12.14 -8.73
CA ASP A 199 -20.57 -11.43 -8.98
C ASP A 199 -20.88 -10.36 -7.92
N ASP A 200 -20.21 -10.39 -6.75
CA ASP A 200 -20.42 -9.45 -5.65
C ASP A 200 -19.38 -8.30 -5.61
N LEU A 201 -18.54 -8.19 -6.65
CA LEU A 201 -17.48 -7.17 -6.71
C LEU A 201 -17.28 -6.66 -8.14
N GLU A 202 -17.44 -5.37 -8.33
CA GLU A 202 -16.98 -4.66 -9.50
C GLU A 202 -15.57 -4.10 -9.21
N LEU A 203 -14.58 -4.55 -10.00
CA LEU A 203 -13.17 -4.17 -9.82
C LEU A 203 -12.63 -3.55 -11.10
N GLU A 204 -12.21 -2.28 -11.02
CA GLU A 204 -11.77 -1.48 -12.16
C GLU A 204 -10.45 -0.77 -11.88
N ARG A 205 -9.72 -0.42 -12.93
CA ARG A 205 -8.52 0.43 -12.85
C ARG A 205 -8.83 1.87 -13.25
N THR A 206 -8.14 2.83 -12.65
CA THR A 206 -8.35 4.27 -12.95
C THR A 206 -7.37 4.83 -13.96
N THR A 207 -6.31 4.11 -14.30
CA THR A 207 -5.20 4.60 -15.13
C THR A 207 -5.22 3.92 -16.50
N ASP A 208 -5.11 4.71 -17.54
CA ASP A 208 -4.84 4.23 -18.89
C ASP A 208 -3.42 3.64 -18.97
N ARG A 209 -3.22 2.59 -19.77
CA ARG A 209 -1.91 1.93 -19.95
C ARG A 209 -1.28 1.52 -18.61
N SER A 210 -1.92 0.62 -17.94
CA SER A 210 -1.53 0.08 -16.65
C SER A 210 -1.00 -1.34 -16.78
N ALA A 211 -0.24 -1.80 -15.79
CA ALA A 211 0.13 -3.21 -15.63
C ALA A 211 -1.08 -4.15 -15.50
N LEU A 212 -2.26 -3.58 -15.30
CA LEU A 212 -3.55 -4.28 -15.17
C LEU A 212 -4.39 -4.23 -16.46
N ASP A 213 -3.83 -3.72 -17.57
CA ASP A 213 -4.47 -3.79 -18.87
C ASP A 213 -4.69 -5.27 -19.26
N GLY A 214 -5.87 -5.58 -19.75
CA GLY A 214 -6.28 -6.96 -20.07
C GLY A 214 -6.70 -7.81 -18.85
N VAL A 215 -6.47 -7.33 -17.62
CA VAL A 215 -6.96 -7.96 -16.39
C VAL A 215 -8.22 -7.27 -15.87
N LEU A 216 -8.20 -5.94 -15.85
CA LEU A 216 -9.31 -5.13 -15.32
C LEU A 216 -9.79 -4.11 -16.34
N PRO A 217 -11.09 -3.84 -16.41
CA PRO A 217 -11.64 -2.77 -17.22
C PRO A 217 -11.18 -1.41 -16.71
N LEU A 218 -11.18 -0.42 -17.59
CA LEU A 218 -10.91 0.95 -17.24
C LEU A 218 -12.20 1.60 -16.72
N ALA A 219 -12.15 2.17 -15.53
CA ALA A 219 -13.28 2.87 -14.93
C ALA A 219 -13.76 4.01 -15.83
N PRO A 220 -15.05 4.18 -16.06
CA PRO A 220 -15.59 5.29 -16.82
C PRO A 220 -15.36 6.62 -16.07
N VAL A 221 -15.42 7.71 -16.82
CA VAL A 221 -15.59 9.05 -16.22
C VAL A 221 -17.02 9.13 -15.70
N ARG A 222 -17.18 9.52 -14.45
CA ARG A 222 -18.46 9.57 -13.74
C ARG A 222 -18.90 11.01 -13.53
N GLU A 223 -20.20 11.24 -13.46
CA GLU A 223 -20.79 12.52 -13.10
C GLU A 223 -20.62 12.78 -11.59
N GLY A 224 -20.27 14.01 -11.25
CA GLY A 224 -20.09 14.45 -9.86
C GLY A 224 -18.81 15.25 -9.66
N PRO A 225 -18.62 15.82 -8.46
CA PRO A 225 -17.42 16.57 -8.14
C PRO A 225 -16.21 15.63 -8.13
N PRO A 226 -15.19 15.86 -8.99
CA PRO A 226 -13.97 15.07 -8.97
C PRO A 226 -13.21 15.30 -7.67
N VAL A 227 -12.37 14.35 -7.29
CA VAL A 227 -11.42 14.57 -6.21
C VAL A 227 -10.48 15.70 -6.58
N GLU A 228 -10.28 16.64 -5.67
CA GLU A 228 -9.40 17.77 -5.89
C GLU A 228 -7.95 17.40 -5.58
N VAL A 229 -7.06 17.68 -6.54
CA VAL A 229 -5.60 17.53 -6.35
C VAL A 229 -5.03 18.84 -5.84
N LEU A 230 -4.58 18.83 -4.59
CA LEU A 230 -4.02 20.02 -3.94
C LEU A 230 -2.49 19.89 -3.77
N PRO A 231 -1.71 20.95 -4.01
CA PRO A 231 -0.27 20.91 -3.79
C PRO A 231 0.06 20.75 -2.30
N ARG A 232 1.18 20.07 -2.01
CA ARG A 232 1.70 19.87 -0.66
C ARG A 232 3.20 20.16 -0.66
N PRO A 233 3.61 21.44 -0.67
CA PRO A 233 5.02 21.84 -0.81
C PRO A 233 5.89 21.37 0.36
N ASP A 234 5.33 21.35 1.58
CA ASP A 234 6.02 20.97 2.82
C ASP A 234 5.90 19.48 3.14
N ALA A 235 5.61 18.64 2.14
CA ALA A 235 5.51 17.21 2.33
C ALA A 235 6.81 16.63 2.88
N VAL A 236 6.71 15.84 3.96
CA VAL A 236 7.83 15.02 4.41
C VAL A 236 8.22 14.03 3.32
N ASN A 237 9.50 13.72 3.20
CA ASN A 237 10.01 12.79 2.19
C ASN A 237 10.78 11.62 2.80
N ASP A 238 10.88 11.57 4.12
CA ASP A 238 11.61 10.52 4.83
C ASP A 238 10.93 10.14 6.14
N TRP A 239 11.26 8.99 6.66
CA TRP A 239 10.84 8.60 8.00
C TRP A 239 11.58 9.43 9.05
N VAL A 240 10.93 9.63 10.18
CA VAL A 240 11.52 10.27 11.35
C VAL A 240 12.78 9.53 11.82
N SER A 241 13.70 10.27 12.42
CA SER A 241 14.93 9.68 12.95
C SER A 241 14.75 8.92 14.26
N TRP A 242 13.61 9.12 14.96
CA TRP A 242 13.31 8.50 16.25
C TRP A 242 11.86 7.99 16.30
N ALA A 243 11.68 6.81 16.90
CA ALA A 243 10.38 6.24 17.22
C ALA A 243 10.36 5.81 18.70
N GLY A 244 9.85 6.69 19.57
CA GLY A 244 10.03 6.56 21.01
C GLY A 244 11.53 6.56 21.37
N PRO A 245 12.05 5.60 22.15
CA PRO A 245 13.46 5.54 22.53
C PRO A 245 14.38 5.00 21.43
N TYR A 246 13.85 4.59 20.28
CA TYR A 246 14.62 3.89 19.25
C TYR A 246 15.06 4.84 18.14
N PRO A 247 16.38 5.07 17.91
CA PRO A 247 16.86 5.78 16.74
C PRO A 247 16.83 4.88 15.50
N ILE A 248 16.49 5.43 14.36
CA ILE A 248 16.51 4.72 13.07
C ILE A 248 17.94 4.28 12.69
N ALA A 249 18.96 4.97 13.19
CA ALA A 249 20.36 4.60 13.02
C ALA A 249 20.67 3.20 13.58
N LEU A 250 20.04 2.82 14.71
CA LEU A 250 20.19 1.48 15.28
C LEU A 250 19.64 0.41 14.32
N LEU A 251 18.49 0.67 13.69
CA LEU A 251 17.92 -0.26 12.70
C LEU A 251 18.84 -0.41 11.48
N LYS A 252 19.45 0.68 11.02
CA LYS A 252 20.43 0.65 9.92
C LYS A 252 21.65 -0.19 10.30
N LEU A 253 22.17 -0.01 11.52
CA LEU A 253 23.32 -0.78 12.02
C LEU A 253 22.99 -2.29 12.11
N LEU A 254 21.84 -2.65 12.68
CA LEU A 254 21.39 -4.05 12.78
C LEU A 254 21.25 -4.71 11.39
N ARG A 255 20.75 -3.99 10.39
CA ARG A 255 20.66 -4.50 9.02
C ARG A 255 22.03 -4.69 8.38
N ARG A 256 22.96 -3.77 8.58
CA ARG A 256 24.34 -3.92 8.09
C ARG A 256 25.03 -5.15 8.74
N GLY A 257 24.89 -5.33 10.05
CA GLY A 257 25.41 -6.50 10.74
C GLY A 257 24.80 -7.82 10.24
N ALA A 258 23.49 -7.87 10.02
CA ALA A 258 22.80 -9.02 9.47
C ALA A 258 23.24 -9.33 8.02
N ALA A 259 23.46 -8.30 7.19
CA ALA A 259 23.98 -8.46 5.83
C ALA A 259 25.41 -9.01 5.82
N LEU A 260 26.28 -8.50 6.70
CA LEU A 260 27.66 -8.98 6.86
C LEU A 260 27.69 -10.44 7.29
N ARG A 261 26.89 -10.79 8.31
CA ARG A 261 26.77 -12.18 8.79
C ARG A 261 26.36 -13.14 7.66
N ARG A 262 25.37 -12.76 6.85
CA ARG A 262 24.94 -13.59 5.69
C ARG A 262 26.06 -13.79 4.67
N ARG A 263 26.86 -12.74 4.37
CA ARG A 263 28.01 -12.84 3.47
C ARG A 263 29.11 -13.77 4.00
N LEU A 264 29.35 -13.75 5.30
CA LEU A 264 30.36 -14.60 5.94
C LEU A 264 29.91 -16.06 5.99
N LEU A 265 28.65 -16.32 6.34
CA LEU A 265 28.10 -17.68 6.40
C LEU A 265 27.81 -18.29 5.01
N GLY A 266 27.44 -17.48 4.01
CA GLY A 266 27.21 -17.94 2.64
C GLY A 266 28.50 -18.29 1.87
N ARG A 267 29.69 -17.88 2.33
CA ARG A 267 30.98 -18.27 1.74
C ARG A 267 31.49 -19.63 2.25
N GLY A 268 30.85 -20.20 3.27
CA GLY A 268 31.28 -21.50 3.83
C GLY A 268 30.60 -22.74 3.21
N SER A 269 29.74 -22.58 2.20
CA SER A 269 29.02 -23.72 1.58
C SER A 269 29.39 -23.98 0.11
N SER A 270 30.51 -23.44 -0.36
CA SER A 270 31.06 -23.71 -1.69
C SER A 270 32.50 -24.27 -1.59
N THR A 271 32.64 -25.43 -0.96
CA THR A 271 33.80 -26.33 -1.13
C THR A 271 33.30 -27.74 -1.27
#